data_6d53cbb14f6633aaeb4485edd3915036
#
_entry.id   6d53cbb14f6633aaeb4485edd3915036
#
_cell.length_a   1.000
_cell.length_b   1.000
_cell.length_c   1.000
_cell.angle_alpha   90.00
_cell.angle_beta   90.00
_cell.angle_gamma   90.00
#
_symmetry.space_group_name_H-M   'P 1'
#
loop_
_entity.id
_entity.type
_entity.pdbx_description
1 polymer ?
#
loop_
_entity_poly.entity_id
_entity_poly.type
_entity_poly.pdbx_seq_one_letter_code
_entity_poly.pdbx_strand_id
1 'polypeptide(L)'
;MTAAVTLTATLPLLGAAPAPAAAHWRSPAPRTEIISTAADGTRGDARSIAPEISHNGRYVAFDSEASNLIPDDTNGRGDVFVRDRRTGSLTRAGVADDGSQSQEGSWYGALSGDGRVVGFSSEDPALAPGERPADGDYAYVRDLREGRTEFVGIGPDGAAFRRSSLAALSGDGRYAAFFGYVEVPGPPFSKATLYLRDRERGTTEQISEPLAPGPLLSDVTLSADGRRVAFRVYDDSRVNMASAVYVRDRRTGRLDVVDHTPGDPAPVSRWYGQPSLSADGRFIAYVTNRDGKPANHPYALWEVFVHDLHTGRTVLASTAPDGGPLDKAARSPRISPDGRYVAYTTGACATAEPGCGSAAYLRDLRQQGLAATRRVSVAADGGFPDYGAEAPVPARGGCRVAFQSDSTNLVPDHPDRTTDIYVRRLC
;
A
#
# COMPACT_ATOMS: atom_id res chain seq x y z
N MET A 1 -63.66 70.71 36.24
CA MET A 1 -62.29 70.71 35.75
C MET A 1 -61.57 69.61 36.41
N THR A 2 -61.47 68.48 35.74
CA THR A 2 -60.85 67.26 36.25
C THR A 2 -59.63 66.99 35.39
N ALA A 3 -58.43 67.04 35.99
CA ALA A 3 -57.18 66.83 35.32
C ALA A 3 -56.86 65.32 35.33
N ALA A 4 -56.61 64.74 34.17
CA ALA A 4 -56.13 63.31 34.01
C ALA A 4 -54.62 63.34 34.07
N VAL A 5 -54.06 62.51 34.98
CA VAL A 5 -52.63 62.26 35.08
C VAL A 5 -52.36 60.97 34.33
N THR A 6 -51.59 61.05 33.26
CA THR A 6 -51.09 59.90 32.47
C THR A 6 -49.77 59.45 33.06
N LEU A 7 -49.72 58.21 33.63
CA LEU A 7 -48.48 57.53 34.05
C LEU A 7 -47.90 56.78 32.85
N THR A 8 -46.71 57.15 32.38
CA THR A 8 -45.93 56.42 31.42
C THR A 8 -44.98 55.45 32.15
N ALA A 9 -45.21 54.17 32.01
CA ALA A 9 -44.33 53.12 32.54
C ALA A 9 -43.24 52.81 31.49
N THR A 10 -42.00 53.08 31.81
CA THR A 10 -40.82 52.64 31.01
C THR A 10 -40.36 51.24 31.49
N LEU A 11 -40.53 50.24 30.62
CA LEU A 11 -39.93 48.93 30.86
C LEU A 11 -38.41 48.97 30.53
N PRO A 12 -37.52 48.37 31.34
CA PRO A 12 -36.12 48.25 31.00
C PRO A 12 -35.95 47.16 29.95
N LEU A 13 -35.25 47.48 28.87
CA LEU A 13 -34.74 46.51 27.87
C LEU A 13 -33.71 45.59 28.56
N LEU A 14 -34.09 44.35 28.81
CA LEU A 14 -33.13 43.28 29.13
C LEU A 14 -32.23 43.04 27.91
N GLY A 15 -30.99 43.46 28.02
CA GLY A 15 -29.96 43.14 27.03
C GLY A 15 -29.76 41.63 26.92
N ALA A 16 -30.00 41.06 25.74
CA ALA A 16 -29.68 39.65 25.44
C ALA A 16 -28.18 39.44 25.61
N ALA A 17 -27.80 38.51 26.48
CA ALA A 17 -26.43 38.07 26.60
C ALA A 17 -25.94 37.49 25.25
N PRO A 18 -24.71 37.79 24.83
CA PRO A 18 -24.16 37.22 23.57
C PRO A 18 -24.12 35.70 23.74
N ALA A 19 -24.68 34.99 22.76
CA ALA A 19 -24.58 33.53 22.67
C ALA A 19 -23.09 33.11 22.69
N PRO A 20 -22.70 32.04 23.41
CA PRO A 20 -21.34 31.58 23.38
C PRO A 20 -20.96 31.28 21.94
N ALA A 21 -19.85 31.83 21.48
CA ALA A 21 -19.28 31.55 20.16
C ALA A 21 -19.07 30.03 20.09
N ALA A 22 -19.76 29.36 19.17
CA ALA A 22 -19.56 27.96 18.90
C ALA A 22 -18.07 27.77 18.60
N ALA A 23 -17.39 27.02 19.46
CA ALA A 23 -16.02 26.64 19.21
C ALA A 23 -16.01 25.79 17.94
N HIS A 24 -15.70 26.43 16.81
CA HIS A 24 -15.43 25.71 15.56
C HIS A 24 -14.18 24.88 15.80
N TRP A 25 -14.36 23.60 16.06
CA TRP A 25 -13.28 22.62 15.99
C TRP A 25 -12.77 22.64 14.55
N ARG A 26 -11.80 23.52 14.27
CA ARG A 26 -11.07 23.47 13.01
C ARG A 26 -10.29 22.16 13.04
N SER A 27 -10.62 21.22 12.14
CA SER A 27 -9.71 20.10 11.84
C SER A 27 -8.33 20.68 11.60
N PRO A 28 -7.28 20.16 12.28
CA PRO A 28 -5.95 20.70 12.06
C PRO A 28 -5.62 20.63 10.57
N ALA A 29 -4.94 21.66 10.07
CA ALA A 29 -4.57 21.77 8.66
C ALA A 29 -3.88 20.49 8.16
N PRO A 30 -4.11 20.09 6.90
CA PRO A 30 -3.39 18.96 6.30
C PRO A 30 -1.89 19.16 6.45
N ARG A 31 -1.19 18.12 6.95
CA ARG A 31 0.25 18.19 7.20
C ARG A 31 0.93 16.97 6.58
N THR A 32 2.04 17.22 5.90
CA THR A 32 2.97 16.17 5.45
C THR A 32 4.06 15.99 6.49
N GLU A 33 4.40 14.76 6.79
CA GLU A 33 5.43 14.32 7.73
C GLU A 33 6.39 13.41 6.97
N ILE A 34 7.70 13.62 7.09
CA ILE A 34 8.72 12.71 6.59
C ILE A 34 8.91 11.57 7.60
N ILE A 35 9.04 10.34 7.11
CA ILE A 35 9.10 9.12 7.92
C ILE A 35 10.50 8.53 7.95
N SER A 36 11.22 8.61 6.83
CA SER A 36 12.57 8.07 6.61
C SER A 36 13.66 8.97 7.22
N THR A 37 13.61 9.15 8.55
CA THR A 37 14.57 9.96 9.31
C THR A 37 15.19 9.15 10.44
N ALA A 38 16.38 9.54 10.91
CA ALA A 38 16.96 9.06 12.16
C ALA A 38 16.16 9.57 13.38
N ALA A 39 16.55 9.15 14.59
CA ALA A 39 15.89 9.53 15.84
C ALA A 39 16.03 11.04 16.15
N ASP A 40 17.08 11.68 15.69
CA ASP A 40 17.34 13.12 15.84
C ASP A 40 16.64 13.98 14.77
N GLY A 41 15.94 13.34 13.82
CA GLY A 41 15.28 14.00 12.70
C GLY A 41 16.16 14.13 11.45
N THR A 42 17.41 13.69 11.49
CA THR A 42 18.28 13.65 10.30
C THR A 42 17.69 12.72 9.25
N ARG A 43 17.67 13.16 8.00
CA ARG A 43 17.15 12.38 6.87
C ARG A 43 18.10 11.23 6.51
N GLY A 44 17.50 10.20 5.89
CA GLY A 44 18.30 9.13 5.31
C GLY A 44 19.27 9.66 4.25
N ASP A 45 20.50 9.14 4.23
CA ASP A 45 21.54 9.47 3.26
C ASP A 45 21.40 8.72 1.93
N ALA A 46 20.43 7.83 1.82
CA ALA A 46 20.06 7.11 0.59
C ALA A 46 18.55 6.92 0.51
N ARG A 47 18.09 6.38 -0.63
CA ARG A 47 16.66 6.24 -0.94
C ARG A 47 15.92 5.35 0.04
N SER A 48 14.66 5.73 0.30
CA SER A 48 13.66 4.94 1.02
C SER A 48 12.42 4.75 0.15
N ILE A 49 11.91 3.52 0.04
CA ILE A 49 10.84 3.14 -0.90
C ILE A 49 9.83 2.16 -0.28
N ALA A 50 8.79 1.82 -1.04
CA ALA A 50 7.82 0.77 -0.73
C ALA A 50 7.12 0.94 0.63
N PRO A 51 6.46 2.08 0.90
CA PRO A 51 5.79 2.31 2.17
C PRO A 51 4.59 1.39 2.36
N GLU A 52 4.45 0.83 3.55
CA GLU A 52 3.25 0.17 4.05
C GLU A 52 2.80 0.84 5.35
N ILE A 53 1.49 1.04 5.52
CA ILE A 53 0.94 1.71 6.71
C ILE A 53 -0.06 0.81 7.44
N SER A 54 0.04 0.73 8.77
CA SER A 54 -0.92 -0.01 9.59
C SER A 54 -2.34 0.58 9.48
N HIS A 55 -3.37 -0.22 9.76
CA HIS A 55 -4.77 0.19 9.61
C HIS A 55 -5.12 1.48 10.38
N ASN A 56 -4.53 1.69 11.54
CA ASN A 56 -4.72 2.89 12.36
C ASN A 56 -3.81 4.07 11.98
N GLY A 57 -2.89 3.85 11.02
CA GLY A 57 -1.93 4.85 10.56
C GLY A 57 -0.83 5.19 11.56
N ARG A 58 -0.58 4.34 12.56
CA ARG A 58 0.46 4.53 13.57
C ARG A 58 1.83 4.05 13.11
N TYR A 59 1.88 2.86 12.52
CA TYR A 59 3.12 2.24 12.08
C TYR A 59 3.27 2.38 10.57
N VAL A 60 4.49 2.68 10.13
CA VAL A 60 4.87 2.71 8.71
C VAL A 60 6.11 1.85 8.52
N ALA A 61 5.98 0.81 7.71
CA ALA A 61 7.11 0.02 7.24
C ALA A 61 7.61 0.58 5.91
N PHE A 62 8.90 0.45 5.63
CA PHE A 62 9.53 0.85 4.38
C PHE A 62 10.89 0.19 4.21
N ASP A 63 11.34 0.10 2.97
CA ASP A 63 12.69 -0.34 2.63
C ASP A 63 13.60 0.88 2.50
N SER A 64 14.83 0.82 3.02
CA SER A 64 15.80 1.91 2.91
C SER A 64 17.22 1.40 2.68
N GLU A 65 17.94 2.08 1.79
CA GLU A 65 19.39 1.89 1.56
C GLU A 65 20.23 2.86 2.42
N ALA A 66 19.59 3.70 3.24
CA ALA A 66 20.28 4.70 4.05
C ALA A 66 21.01 4.07 5.23
N SER A 67 22.28 4.40 5.39
CA SER A 67 23.17 3.88 6.43
C SER A 67 23.08 4.63 7.76
N ASN A 68 22.44 5.79 7.79
CA ASN A 68 22.40 6.70 8.94
C ASN A 68 21.07 6.73 9.70
N LEU A 69 20.07 5.91 9.32
CA LEU A 69 18.77 5.89 10.00
C LEU A 69 18.84 5.36 11.43
N ILE A 70 19.74 4.42 11.69
CA ILE A 70 20.07 3.87 13.01
C ILE A 70 21.58 3.74 13.18
N PRO A 71 22.11 3.86 14.43
CA PRO A 71 23.57 3.89 14.65
C PRO A 71 24.31 2.61 14.24
N ASP A 72 23.64 1.45 14.32
CA ASP A 72 24.26 0.13 14.16
C ASP A 72 24.04 -0.47 12.77
N ASP A 73 23.93 0.37 11.74
CA ASP A 73 23.87 -0.09 10.36
C ASP A 73 25.30 -0.25 9.81
N THR A 74 25.74 -1.49 9.69
CA THR A 74 27.14 -1.82 9.39
C THR A 74 27.32 -2.74 8.18
N ASN A 75 26.22 -3.29 7.59
CA ASN A 75 26.33 -4.22 6.47
C ASN A 75 26.45 -3.52 5.10
N GLY A 76 26.13 -2.23 5.00
CA GLY A 76 26.13 -1.45 3.75
C GLY A 76 25.07 -1.95 2.74
N ARG A 77 24.00 -2.57 3.22
CA ARG A 77 22.88 -3.10 2.44
C ARG A 77 21.59 -2.35 2.77
N GLY A 78 20.57 -2.52 1.91
CA GLY A 78 19.22 -2.05 2.23
C GLY A 78 18.57 -2.89 3.32
N ASP A 79 17.77 -2.25 4.16
CA ASP A 79 17.05 -2.88 5.26
C ASP A 79 15.57 -2.48 5.29
N VAL A 80 14.73 -3.34 5.86
CA VAL A 80 13.33 -3.03 6.17
C VAL A 80 13.22 -2.40 7.55
N PHE A 81 12.62 -1.23 7.60
CA PHE A 81 12.39 -0.45 8.82
C PHE A 81 10.92 -0.28 9.15
N VAL A 82 10.60 -0.09 10.43
CA VAL A 82 9.27 0.28 10.92
C VAL A 82 9.36 1.49 11.82
N ARG A 83 8.65 2.57 11.45
CA ARG A 83 8.46 3.78 12.26
C ARG A 83 7.18 3.68 13.10
N ASP A 84 7.28 3.79 14.41
CA ASP A 84 6.14 4.12 15.26
C ASP A 84 5.96 5.64 15.31
N ARG A 85 5.01 6.17 14.56
CA ARG A 85 4.73 7.62 14.46
C ARG A 85 4.27 8.25 15.77
N ARG A 86 3.81 7.47 16.74
CA ARG A 86 3.39 7.97 18.04
C ARG A 86 4.57 8.24 18.98
N THR A 87 5.57 7.39 18.97
CA THR A 87 6.76 7.50 19.82
C THR A 87 7.93 8.13 19.09
N GLY A 88 7.94 8.10 17.75
CA GLY A 88 9.07 8.47 16.91
C GLY A 88 10.14 7.37 16.80
N SER A 89 9.97 6.21 17.44
CA SER A 89 10.95 5.13 17.36
C SER A 89 11.03 4.52 15.97
N LEU A 90 12.24 4.19 15.54
CA LEU A 90 12.53 3.45 14.33
C LEU A 90 13.14 2.10 14.71
N THR A 91 12.65 1.02 14.11
CA THR A 91 13.10 -0.35 14.38
C THR A 91 13.47 -1.02 13.07
N ARG A 92 14.66 -1.63 12.96
CA ARG A 92 15.04 -2.51 11.86
C ARG A 92 14.30 -3.84 12.03
N ALA A 93 13.64 -4.31 10.96
CA ALA A 93 12.91 -5.57 10.97
C ALA A 93 13.77 -6.77 10.52
N GLY A 94 14.73 -6.56 9.61
CA GLY A 94 15.63 -7.57 9.09
C GLY A 94 16.74 -7.96 10.07
N VAL A 95 16.35 -8.54 11.23
CA VAL A 95 17.30 -8.97 12.28
C VAL A 95 16.92 -10.36 12.81
N ALA A 96 17.90 -11.09 13.34
CA ALA A 96 17.70 -12.35 14.05
C ALA A 96 17.04 -12.16 15.43
N ASP A 97 16.73 -13.26 16.14
CA ASP A 97 16.10 -13.23 17.46
C ASP A 97 16.97 -12.53 18.52
N ASP A 98 18.28 -12.63 18.41
CA ASP A 98 19.26 -11.96 19.29
C ASP A 98 19.47 -10.48 18.94
N GLY A 99 18.80 -9.98 17.87
CA GLY A 99 18.93 -8.62 17.39
C GLY A 99 20.09 -8.40 16.42
N SER A 100 20.87 -9.44 16.07
CA SER A 100 21.93 -9.32 15.07
C SER A 100 21.36 -8.96 13.71
N GLN A 101 22.03 -8.01 13.03
CA GLN A 101 21.68 -7.52 11.70
C GLN A 101 21.89 -8.61 10.64
N SER A 102 21.02 -8.65 9.64
CA SER A 102 21.27 -9.42 8.41
C SER A 102 22.56 -8.98 7.75
N GLN A 103 23.37 -9.94 7.31
CA GLN A 103 24.59 -9.64 6.56
C GLN A 103 24.29 -9.32 5.09
N GLU A 104 23.17 -9.79 4.56
CA GLU A 104 22.77 -9.62 3.14
C GLU A 104 21.64 -8.59 2.95
N GLY A 105 21.22 -7.90 4.03
CA GLY A 105 20.11 -6.96 3.98
C GLY A 105 18.73 -7.60 3.99
N SER A 106 17.72 -6.77 3.79
CA SER A 106 16.31 -7.19 3.71
C SER A 106 15.50 -6.25 2.82
N TRP A 107 14.44 -6.77 2.19
CA TRP A 107 13.60 -6.03 1.25
C TRP A 107 12.18 -6.58 1.18
N TYR A 108 11.28 -5.86 0.45
CA TYR A 108 9.86 -6.18 0.29
C TYR A 108 9.09 -6.23 1.60
N GLY A 109 9.21 -5.15 2.40
CA GLY A 109 8.55 -5.03 3.68
C GLY A 109 7.01 -5.08 3.55
N ALA A 110 6.38 -6.09 4.17
CA ALA A 110 4.92 -6.17 4.35
C ALA A 110 4.57 -5.95 5.81
N LEU A 111 3.45 -5.25 6.10
CA LEU A 111 3.07 -4.89 7.47
C LEU A 111 1.68 -5.42 7.80
N SER A 112 1.51 -6.04 8.99
CA SER A 112 0.20 -6.39 9.51
C SER A 112 -0.64 -5.14 9.82
N GLY A 113 -1.97 -5.31 9.83
CA GLY A 113 -2.89 -4.19 10.05
C GLY A 113 -2.76 -3.50 11.39
N ASP A 114 -2.29 -4.18 12.43
CA ASP A 114 -1.99 -3.62 13.74
C ASP A 114 -0.56 -3.06 13.86
N GLY A 115 0.30 -3.35 12.86
CA GLY A 115 1.69 -2.91 12.82
C GLY A 115 2.64 -3.73 13.69
N ARG A 116 2.20 -4.89 14.19
CA ARG A 116 2.99 -5.75 15.07
C ARG A 116 3.90 -6.71 14.32
N VAL A 117 3.45 -7.18 13.17
CA VAL A 117 4.13 -8.22 12.39
C VAL A 117 4.63 -7.62 11.08
N VAL A 118 5.89 -7.88 10.77
CA VAL A 118 6.54 -7.45 9.53
C VAL A 118 7.03 -8.68 8.78
N GLY A 119 6.68 -8.77 7.52
CA GLY A 119 7.23 -9.77 6.63
C GLY A 119 8.27 -9.15 5.71
N PHE A 120 9.30 -9.88 5.35
CA PHE A 120 10.37 -9.43 4.46
C PHE A 120 11.08 -10.60 3.77
N SER A 121 11.87 -10.28 2.77
CA SER A 121 12.79 -11.22 2.13
C SER A 121 14.24 -10.86 2.49
N SER A 122 15.11 -11.86 2.54
CA SER A 122 16.57 -11.68 2.73
C SER A 122 17.32 -12.89 2.15
N GLU A 123 18.53 -12.68 1.68
CA GLU A 123 19.45 -13.78 1.29
C GLU A 123 20.18 -14.38 2.50
N ASP A 124 20.06 -13.77 3.68
CA ASP A 124 20.72 -14.25 4.89
C ASP A 124 20.00 -15.45 5.50
N PRO A 125 20.60 -16.68 5.47
CA PRO A 125 19.98 -17.86 6.05
C PRO A 125 19.98 -17.87 7.58
N ALA A 126 20.74 -16.98 8.24
CA ALA A 126 20.97 -17.01 9.69
C ALA A 126 19.88 -16.26 10.49
N LEU A 127 18.97 -15.54 9.84
CA LEU A 127 17.96 -14.71 10.50
C LEU A 127 16.95 -15.48 11.35
N ALA A 128 16.76 -16.77 11.08
CA ALA A 128 15.89 -17.64 11.87
C ALA A 128 16.53 -19.03 12.07
N PRO A 129 16.14 -19.80 13.11
CA PRO A 129 16.64 -21.14 13.34
C PRO A 129 16.41 -22.10 12.17
N GLY A 130 17.31 -23.07 11.97
CA GLY A 130 17.28 -24.11 10.95
C GLY A 130 18.33 -23.91 9.86
N GLU A 131 18.78 -25.04 9.27
CA GLU A 131 19.76 -25.01 8.19
C GLU A 131 19.11 -24.65 6.85
N ARG A 132 19.70 -23.72 6.13
CA ARG A 132 19.33 -23.29 4.78
C ARG A 132 20.60 -23.12 3.93
N PRO A 133 20.54 -23.37 2.60
CA PRO A 133 21.65 -23.06 1.71
C PRO A 133 22.01 -21.57 1.76
N ALA A 134 23.28 -21.22 1.62
CA ALA A 134 23.73 -19.82 1.65
C ALA A 134 23.46 -19.04 0.35
N ASP A 135 22.90 -19.68 -0.68
CA ASP A 135 22.69 -19.14 -2.03
C ASP A 135 21.21 -18.95 -2.40
N GLY A 136 20.33 -18.77 -1.41
CA GLY A 136 18.90 -18.65 -1.60
C GLY A 136 18.34 -17.28 -1.19
N ASP A 137 17.18 -16.92 -1.74
CA ASP A 137 16.30 -15.89 -1.19
C ASP A 137 15.34 -16.56 -0.19
N TYR A 138 15.05 -15.91 0.92
CA TYR A 138 14.23 -16.49 1.99
C TYR A 138 13.13 -15.53 2.44
N ALA A 139 11.93 -16.08 2.58
CA ALA A 139 10.79 -15.37 3.14
C ALA A 139 10.77 -15.47 4.67
N TYR A 140 10.80 -14.32 5.33
CA TYR A 140 10.79 -14.20 6.78
C TYR A 140 9.61 -13.38 7.28
N VAL A 141 9.25 -13.61 8.55
CA VAL A 141 8.28 -12.81 9.29
C VAL A 141 8.81 -12.53 10.68
N ARG A 142 8.81 -11.25 11.10
CA ARG A 142 9.21 -10.83 12.43
C ARG A 142 8.03 -10.32 13.23
N ASP A 143 7.83 -10.85 14.43
CA ASP A 143 6.99 -10.25 15.45
C ASP A 143 7.81 -9.20 16.22
N LEU A 144 7.46 -7.93 16.02
CA LEU A 144 8.18 -6.81 16.63
C LEU A 144 8.01 -6.74 18.17
N ARG A 145 6.93 -7.32 18.70
CA ARG A 145 6.65 -7.32 20.14
C ARG A 145 7.40 -8.46 20.84
N GLU A 146 7.44 -9.63 20.21
CA GLU A 146 8.14 -10.81 20.74
C GLU A 146 9.64 -10.76 20.44
N GLY A 147 10.07 -9.93 19.48
CA GLY A 147 11.44 -9.88 19.01
C GLY A 147 11.87 -11.14 18.27
N ARG A 148 10.92 -11.89 17.70
CA ARG A 148 11.16 -13.19 17.07
C ARG A 148 11.06 -13.12 15.57
N THR A 149 12.04 -13.70 14.86
CA THR A 149 12.06 -13.88 13.41
C THR A 149 11.78 -15.34 13.07
N GLU A 150 10.87 -15.59 12.14
CA GLU A 150 10.42 -16.89 11.69
C GLU A 150 10.66 -17.02 10.18
N PHE A 151 11.24 -18.15 9.76
CA PHE A 151 11.27 -18.54 8.36
C PHE A 151 9.93 -19.13 7.94
N VAL A 152 9.31 -18.58 6.89
CA VAL A 152 7.98 -19.01 6.43
C VAL A 152 7.99 -19.75 5.09
N GLY A 153 9.13 -19.81 4.41
CA GLY A 153 9.31 -20.51 3.12
C GLY A 153 9.30 -22.03 3.24
N ILE A 154 8.25 -22.60 3.86
CA ILE A 154 8.09 -24.05 4.14
C ILE A 154 6.95 -24.58 3.30
N GLY A 155 7.21 -25.66 2.54
CA GLY A 155 6.23 -26.32 1.69
C GLY A 155 5.11 -27.05 2.44
N PRO A 156 4.07 -27.52 1.71
CA PRO A 156 2.99 -28.33 2.30
C PRO A 156 3.45 -29.66 2.91
N ASP A 157 4.57 -30.18 2.44
CA ASP A 157 5.23 -31.39 2.92
C ASP A 157 6.11 -31.15 4.17
N GLY A 158 6.21 -29.89 4.63
CA GLY A 158 7.06 -29.49 5.74
C GLY A 158 8.52 -29.22 5.36
N ALA A 159 8.91 -29.43 4.11
CA ALA A 159 10.26 -29.13 3.64
C ALA A 159 10.47 -27.63 3.39
N ALA A 160 11.64 -27.12 3.70
CA ALA A 160 12.04 -25.76 3.38
C ALA A 160 12.30 -25.62 1.87
N PHE A 161 11.78 -24.57 1.25
CA PHE A 161 12.19 -24.21 -0.10
C PHE A 161 13.63 -23.69 -0.09
N ARG A 162 14.40 -24.11 -1.08
CA ARG A 162 15.76 -23.57 -1.29
C ARG A 162 15.73 -22.06 -1.57
N ARG A 163 14.71 -21.62 -2.31
CA ARG A 163 14.44 -20.21 -2.59
C ARG A 163 12.98 -19.92 -2.33
N SER A 164 12.73 -18.85 -1.59
CA SER A 164 11.38 -18.33 -1.35
C SER A 164 11.43 -16.82 -1.17
N SER A 165 10.42 -16.10 -1.64
CA SER A 165 10.31 -14.65 -1.40
C SER A 165 8.95 -14.31 -0.83
N LEU A 166 8.94 -13.37 0.12
CA LEU A 166 7.69 -12.89 0.69
C LEU A 166 6.88 -12.14 -0.36
N ALA A 167 5.56 -12.33 -0.34
CA ALA A 167 4.64 -11.67 -1.24
C ALA A 167 3.67 -10.76 -0.49
N ALA A 168 3.09 -11.19 0.63
CA ALA A 168 2.15 -10.39 1.42
C ALA A 168 1.90 -10.98 2.81
N LEU A 169 1.34 -10.15 3.73
CA LEU A 169 0.82 -10.57 5.04
C LEU A 169 -0.68 -10.33 5.14
N SER A 170 -1.39 -11.16 5.92
CA SER A 170 -2.74 -10.87 6.36
C SER A 170 -2.75 -9.74 7.40
N GLY A 171 -3.88 -9.04 7.53
CA GLY A 171 -3.99 -7.92 8.45
C GLY A 171 -3.86 -8.31 9.93
N ASP A 172 -4.14 -9.56 10.30
CA ASP A 172 -3.91 -10.11 11.63
C ASP A 172 -2.47 -10.65 11.84
N GLY A 173 -1.64 -10.66 10.77
CA GLY A 173 -0.26 -11.16 10.79
C GLY A 173 -0.14 -12.69 10.91
N ARG A 174 -1.27 -13.42 10.89
CA ARG A 174 -1.27 -14.89 10.99
C ARG A 174 -0.83 -15.57 9.71
N TYR A 175 -1.27 -15.07 8.57
CA TYR A 175 -0.98 -15.67 7.27
C TYR A 175 0.09 -14.91 6.53
N ALA A 176 1.09 -15.65 6.04
CA ALA A 176 2.15 -15.15 5.17
C ALA A 176 2.03 -15.80 3.78
N ALA A 177 1.79 -14.99 2.76
CA ALA A 177 1.88 -15.43 1.37
C ALA A 177 3.32 -15.30 0.89
N PHE A 178 3.81 -16.32 0.21
CA PHE A 178 5.17 -16.34 -0.33
C PHE A 178 5.23 -17.11 -1.65
N PHE A 179 6.22 -16.78 -2.46
CA PHE A 179 6.59 -17.59 -3.63
C PHE A 179 7.63 -18.61 -3.22
N GLY A 180 7.34 -19.89 -3.47
CA GLY A 180 8.33 -20.96 -3.41
C GLY A 180 8.82 -21.27 -4.82
N TYR A 181 10.13 -21.37 -5.00
CA TYR A 181 10.75 -21.64 -6.31
C TYR A 181 11.16 -23.10 -6.40
N VAL A 182 10.66 -23.77 -7.43
CA VAL A 182 11.00 -25.16 -7.76
C VAL A 182 11.83 -25.17 -9.03
N GLU A 183 12.97 -25.84 -8.99
CA GLU A 183 13.81 -26.04 -10.18
C GLU A 183 13.09 -26.97 -11.19
N VAL A 184 13.09 -26.57 -12.44
CA VAL A 184 12.51 -27.34 -13.54
C VAL A 184 13.56 -27.59 -14.65
N PRO A 185 13.51 -28.72 -15.34
CA PRO A 185 14.40 -28.98 -16.46
C PRO A 185 14.15 -27.98 -17.63
N GLY A 186 15.17 -27.27 -18.06
CA GLY A 186 15.10 -26.31 -19.16
C GLY A 186 14.55 -24.93 -18.77
N PRO A 187 14.64 -23.95 -19.69
CA PRO A 187 14.13 -22.59 -19.42
C PRO A 187 12.61 -22.61 -19.13
N PRO A 188 12.17 -21.85 -18.09
CA PRO A 188 12.89 -20.85 -17.29
C PRO A 188 13.69 -21.39 -16.09
N PHE A 189 14.17 -22.61 -16.06
CA PHE A 189 14.98 -23.25 -14.99
C PHE A 189 14.40 -23.23 -13.57
N SER A 190 13.50 -22.32 -13.23
CA SER A 190 12.75 -22.31 -11.99
C SER A 190 11.32 -21.83 -12.21
N LYS A 191 10.38 -22.38 -11.45
CA LYS A 191 8.97 -22.01 -11.45
C LYS A 191 8.58 -21.47 -10.08
N ALA A 192 8.07 -20.25 -10.04
CA ALA A 192 7.46 -19.68 -8.86
C ALA A 192 6.04 -20.24 -8.67
N THR A 193 5.71 -20.65 -7.47
CA THR A 193 4.39 -21.10 -7.05
C THR A 193 3.97 -20.31 -5.81
N LEU A 194 2.72 -19.84 -5.78
CA LEU A 194 2.21 -19.07 -4.66
C LEU A 194 1.69 -20.00 -3.56
N TYR A 195 2.24 -19.82 -2.36
CA TYR A 195 1.86 -20.52 -1.15
C TYR A 195 1.37 -19.57 -0.08
N LEU A 196 0.60 -20.09 0.86
CA LEU A 196 0.13 -19.38 2.06
C LEU A 196 0.46 -20.21 3.30
N ARG A 197 1.27 -19.65 4.19
CA ARG A 197 1.63 -20.22 5.49
C ARG A 197 0.67 -19.73 6.56
N ASP A 198 -0.02 -20.65 7.25
CA ASP A 198 -0.67 -20.38 8.53
C ASP A 198 0.37 -20.53 9.64
N ARG A 199 0.85 -19.40 10.15
CA ARG A 199 1.94 -19.34 11.14
C ARG A 199 1.53 -19.92 12.49
N GLU A 200 0.26 -19.81 12.88
CA GLU A 200 -0.25 -20.38 14.14
C GLU A 200 -0.35 -21.90 14.08
N ARG A 201 -0.78 -22.46 12.94
CA ARG A 201 -0.94 -23.91 12.76
C ARG A 201 0.32 -24.60 12.25
N GLY A 202 1.27 -23.83 11.73
CA GLY A 202 2.45 -24.38 11.09
C GLY A 202 2.14 -25.15 9.80
N THR A 203 1.06 -24.80 9.07
CA THR A 203 0.66 -25.48 7.83
C THR A 203 0.79 -24.56 6.63
N THR A 204 1.08 -25.14 5.47
CA THR A 204 1.18 -24.41 4.20
C THR A 204 0.21 -25.00 3.19
N GLU A 205 -0.46 -24.14 2.43
CA GLU A 205 -1.30 -24.54 1.31
C GLU A 205 -0.86 -23.82 0.02
N GLN A 206 -1.03 -24.51 -1.11
CA GLN A 206 -0.79 -23.92 -2.43
C GLN A 206 -2.04 -23.12 -2.86
N ILE A 207 -1.85 -21.84 -3.20
CA ILE A 207 -2.94 -20.93 -3.57
C ILE A 207 -3.20 -20.90 -5.07
N SER A 208 -2.15 -21.05 -5.88
CA SER A 208 -2.22 -20.89 -7.34
C SER A 208 -2.80 -22.10 -8.11
N GLU A 209 -3.17 -23.19 -7.43
CA GLU A 209 -3.88 -24.30 -8.11
C GLU A 209 -5.36 -23.97 -8.38
N PRO A 210 -5.96 -24.44 -9.51
CA PRO A 210 -5.41 -25.34 -10.55
C PRO A 210 -4.89 -24.61 -11.81
N LEU A 211 -4.17 -23.51 -11.67
CA LEU A 211 -3.65 -22.81 -12.84
C LEU A 211 -2.66 -23.67 -13.62
N ALA A 212 -2.76 -23.66 -14.95
CA ALA A 212 -1.88 -24.44 -15.82
C ALA A 212 -0.41 -24.11 -15.58
N PRO A 213 0.53 -25.08 -15.77
CA PRO A 213 1.95 -24.79 -15.69
C PRO A 213 2.36 -23.75 -16.75
N GLY A 214 3.05 -22.68 -16.34
CA GLY A 214 3.63 -21.70 -17.28
C GLY A 214 3.40 -20.23 -16.97
N PRO A 215 2.23 -19.79 -16.45
CA PRO A 215 2.03 -18.36 -16.17
C PRO A 215 2.93 -17.88 -15.02
N LEU A 216 3.39 -16.64 -15.13
CA LEU A 216 4.11 -15.94 -14.08
C LEU A 216 3.09 -15.34 -13.10
N LEU A 217 3.46 -15.32 -11.81
CA LEU A 217 2.64 -14.83 -10.72
C LEU A 217 3.28 -13.58 -10.10
N SER A 218 2.48 -12.59 -9.76
CA SER A 218 2.96 -11.38 -9.08
C SER A 218 1.83 -10.66 -8.32
N ASP A 219 2.14 -9.53 -7.70
CA ASP A 219 1.18 -8.57 -7.12
C ASP A 219 0.17 -9.25 -6.19
N VAL A 220 0.64 -9.85 -5.09
CA VAL A 220 -0.21 -10.59 -4.14
C VAL A 220 -0.76 -9.66 -3.07
N THR A 221 -2.02 -9.85 -2.69
CA THR A 221 -2.66 -9.16 -1.56
C THR A 221 -3.63 -10.09 -0.82
N LEU A 222 -3.79 -9.89 0.49
CA LEU A 222 -4.65 -10.68 1.35
C LEU A 222 -5.74 -9.84 2.03
N SER A 223 -6.90 -10.46 2.30
CA SER A 223 -7.82 -9.95 3.30
C SER A 223 -7.21 -10.05 4.71
N ALA A 224 -7.72 -9.25 5.66
CA ALA A 224 -7.15 -9.19 7.01
C ALA A 224 -7.17 -10.53 7.76
N ASP A 225 -8.16 -11.37 7.47
CA ASP A 225 -8.33 -12.72 8.03
C ASP A 225 -7.63 -13.82 7.20
N GLY A 226 -6.90 -13.44 6.14
CA GLY A 226 -6.25 -14.36 5.22
C GLY A 226 -7.21 -15.26 4.42
N ARG A 227 -8.53 -15.03 4.48
CA ARG A 227 -9.52 -15.86 3.75
C ARG A 227 -9.43 -15.65 2.25
N ARG A 228 -9.28 -14.41 1.80
CA ARG A 228 -9.18 -14.09 0.38
C ARG A 228 -7.75 -13.71 0.02
N VAL A 229 -7.26 -14.32 -1.04
CA VAL A 229 -5.94 -14.05 -1.63
C VAL A 229 -6.15 -13.63 -3.06
N ALA A 230 -5.75 -12.42 -3.41
CA ALA A 230 -5.76 -11.95 -4.79
C ALA A 230 -4.34 -11.87 -5.32
N PHE A 231 -4.15 -12.22 -6.60
CA PHE A 231 -2.87 -12.21 -7.25
C PHE A 231 -3.03 -12.02 -8.76
N ARG A 232 -1.97 -11.51 -9.37
CA ARG A 232 -1.89 -11.36 -10.82
C ARG A 232 -1.25 -12.58 -11.45
N VAL A 233 -1.82 -13.00 -12.56
CA VAL A 233 -1.27 -14.01 -13.47
C VAL A 233 -0.99 -13.36 -14.80
N TYR A 234 0.18 -13.55 -15.38
CA TYR A 234 0.51 -13.02 -16.69
C TYR A 234 1.29 -14.03 -17.54
N ASP A 235 1.07 -13.95 -18.85
CA ASP A 235 1.78 -14.74 -19.85
C ASP A 235 3.01 -13.95 -20.31
N ASP A 236 4.19 -14.53 -20.11
CA ASP A 236 5.47 -13.95 -20.56
C ASP A 236 5.74 -14.18 -22.06
N SER A 237 4.82 -14.81 -22.78
CA SER A 237 4.94 -14.89 -24.22
C SER A 237 4.93 -13.47 -24.79
N ARG A 238 6.04 -13.05 -25.38
CA ARG A 238 6.24 -11.70 -25.98
C ARG A 238 5.18 -11.31 -27.02
N VAL A 239 4.25 -12.23 -27.31
CA VAL A 239 3.22 -12.08 -28.33
C VAL A 239 1.93 -11.47 -27.76
N ASN A 240 1.50 -11.80 -26.55
CA ASN A 240 0.18 -11.38 -26.05
C ASN A 240 0.21 -10.54 -24.76
N MET A 241 1.23 -10.60 -23.93
CA MET A 241 1.36 -9.88 -22.64
C MET A 241 0.03 -9.78 -21.84
N ALA A 242 -0.88 -10.72 -22.05
CA ALA A 242 -2.16 -10.75 -21.39
C ALA A 242 -1.96 -11.06 -19.90
N SER A 243 -2.68 -10.37 -19.05
CA SER A 243 -2.66 -10.68 -17.61
C SER A 243 -4.06 -10.60 -17.03
N ALA A 244 -4.30 -11.35 -15.97
CA ALA A 244 -5.55 -11.36 -15.25
C ALA A 244 -5.31 -11.29 -13.73
N VAL A 245 -6.28 -10.75 -13.01
CA VAL A 245 -6.32 -10.77 -11.55
C VAL A 245 -7.23 -11.88 -11.09
N TYR A 246 -6.70 -12.77 -10.28
CA TYR A 246 -7.42 -13.88 -9.67
C TYR A 246 -7.68 -13.61 -8.19
N VAL A 247 -8.79 -14.14 -7.68
CA VAL A 247 -9.13 -14.13 -6.26
C VAL A 247 -9.48 -15.53 -5.81
N ARG A 248 -8.69 -16.08 -4.88
CA ARG A 248 -8.97 -17.34 -4.19
C ARG A 248 -9.78 -17.05 -2.94
N ASP A 249 -10.97 -17.62 -2.80
CA ASP A 249 -11.67 -17.73 -1.52
C ASP A 249 -11.34 -19.08 -0.89
N ARG A 250 -10.46 -19.10 0.12
CA ARG A 250 -9.96 -20.30 0.80
C ARG A 250 -11.06 -21.09 1.50
N ARG A 251 -12.12 -20.44 1.97
CA ARG A 251 -13.23 -21.12 2.66
C ARG A 251 -14.06 -21.98 1.71
N THR A 252 -14.24 -21.55 0.48
CA THR A 252 -15.03 -22.27 -0.53
C THR A 252 -14.17 -23.03 -1.54
N GLY A 253 -12.87 -22.78 -1.58
CA GLY A 253 -11.96 -23.30 -2.60
C GLY A 253 -12.16 -22.66 -3.98
N ARG A 254 -13.04 -21.66 -4.12
CA ARG A 254 -13.35 -21.02 -5.40
C ARG A 254 -12.19 -20.10 -5.83
N LEU A 255 -11.85 -20.19 -7.10
CA LEU A 255 -10.91 -19.28 -7.76
C LEU A 255 -11.68 -18.49 -8.83
N ASP A 256 -11.82 -17.20 -8.63
CA ASP A 256 -12.52 -16.27 -9.52
C ASP A 256 -11.52 -15.40 -10.28
N VAL A 257 -11.88 -15.02 -11.50
CA VAL A 257 -11.15 -14.02 -12.29
C VAL A 257 -11.89 -12.69 -12.16
N VAL A 258 -11.16 -11.64 -11.81
CA VAL A 258 -11.67 -10.26 -11.74
C VAL A 258 -11.28 -9.56 -13.03
N ASP A 259 -12.10 -9.72 -14.07
CA ASP A 259 -11.77 -9.25 -15.42
C ASP A 259 -12.88 -8.39 -16.07
N HIS A 260 -13.83 -7.89 -15.27
CA HIS A 260 -14.97 -7.19 -15.81
C HIS A 260 -14.88 -5.68 -15.72
N THR A 261 -14.62 -5.04 -16.87
CA THR A 261 -15.09 -3.68 -17.11
C THR A 261 -16.56 -3.74 -17.53
N PRO A 262 -17.49 -2.98 -16.90
CA PRO A 262 -18.89 -2.98 -17.30
C PRO A 262 -19.04 -2.62 -18.78
N GLY A 263 -19.70 -3.49 -19.56
CA GLY A 263 -19.99 -3.28 -20.98
C GLY A 263 -18.99 -3.88 -21.96
N ASP A 264 -18.05 -4.70 -21.49
CA ASP A 264 -17.02 -5.29 -22.32
C ASP A 264 -17.39 -6.69 -22.84
N PRO A 265 -17.32 -6.96 -24.16
CA PRO A 265 -17.29 -8.31 -24.65
C PRO A 265 -15.99 -8.99 -24.23
N ALA A 266 -16.04 -10.28 -23.91
CA ALA A 266 -14.97 -11.14 -23.38
C ALA A 266 -13.50 -10.73 -23.55
N PRO A 267 -12.61 -11.04 -22.61
CA PRO A 267 -11.27 -10.49 -22.49
C PRO A 267 -10.40 -10.92 -23.68
N VAL A 268 -10.10 -10.00 -24.57
CA VAL A 268 -9.11 -10.20 -25.61
C VAL A 268 -7.93 -9.28 -25.30
N SER A 269 -6.82 -9.86 -24.87
CA SER A 269 -5.50 -9.17 -24.81
C SER A 269 -5.45 -7.93 -23.89
N ARG A 270 -6.12 -7.93 -22.76
CA ARG A 270 -6.05 -6.83 -21.79
C ARG A 270 -5.03 -7.10 -20.71
N TRP A 271 -4.43 -6.04 -20.24
CA TRP A 271 -3.54 -6.08 -19.09
C TRP A 271 -4.33 -5.69 -17.83
N TYR A 272 -4.32 -6.57 -16.84
CA TYR A 272 -4.87 -6.35 -15.51
C TYR A 272 -3.75 -6.52 -14.48
N GLY A 273 -3.72 -5.71 -13.45
CA GLY A 273 -2.67 -5.87 -12.45
C GLY A 273 -2.85 -5.03 -11.20
N GLN A 274 -1.85 -5.13 -10.34
CA GLN A 274 -1.74 -4.40 -9.09
C GLN A 274 -3.00 -4.52 -8.21
N PRO A 275 -3.48 -5.73 -7.90
CA PRO A 275 -4.65 -5.91 -7.05
C PRO A 275 -4.40 -5.41 -5.63
N SER A 276 -5.42 -4.85 -5.00
CA SER A 276 -5.42 -4.47 -3.59
C SER A 276 -6.77 -4.80 -2.97
N LEU A 277 -6.81 -5.69 -1.96
CA LEU A 277 -8.02 -6.10 -1.25
C LEU A 277 -8.31 -5.21 -0.04
N SER A 278 -9.58 -4.92 0.21
CA SER A 278 -10.03 -4.38 1.50
C SER A 278 -9.83 -5.41 2.62
N ALA A 279 -9.75 -4.95 3.88
CA ALA A 279 -9.50 -5.83 5.02
C ALA A 279 -10.56 -6.93 5.20
N ASP A 280 -11.82 -6.63 4.87
CA ASP A 280 -12.93 -7.61 4.88
C ASP A 280 -12.94 -8.52 3.65
N GLY A 281 -12.02 -8.30 2.70
CA GLY A 281 -11.92 -9.02 1.44
C GLY A 281 -13.06 -8.75 0.46
N ARG A 282 -13.99 -7.82 0.74
CA ARG A 282 -15.15 -7.56 -0.11
C ARG A 282 -14.81 -6.81 -1.37
N PHE A 283 -13.96 -5.80 -1.26
CA PHE A 283 -13.61 -4.94 -2.37
C PHE A 283 -12.19 -5.24 -2.86
N ILE A 284 -12.02 -5.21 -4.17
CA ILE A 284 -10.71 -5.29 -4.80
C ILE A 284 -10.52 -4.10 -5.75
N ALA A 285 -9.47 -3.32 -5.53
CA ALA A 285 -8.99 -2.33 -6.46
C ALA A 285 -7.97 -2.98 -7.41
N TYR A 286 -7.98 -2.60 -8.67
CA TYR A 286 -7.03 -3.09 -9.67
C TYR A 286 -6.88 -2.08 -10.81
N VAL A 287 -5.84 -2.27 -11.62
CA VAL A 287 -5.59 -1.44 -12.80
C VAL A 287 -5.83 -2.23 -14.06
N THR A 288 -6.41 -1.59 -15.08
CA THR A 288 -6.51 -2.15 -16.44
C THR A 288 -6.44 -1.04 -17.48
N ASN A 289 -6.10 -1.40 -18.72
CA ASN A 289 -6.13 -0.47 -19.84
C ASN A 289 -7.51 -0.48 -20.52
N ARG A 290 -8.16 0.66 -20.56
CA ARG A 290 -9.49 0.82 -21.16
C ARG A 290 -9.52 0.60 -22.68
N ASP A 291 -8.47 1.01 -23.37
CA ASP A 291 -8.39 1.06 -24.83
C ASP A 291 -7.88 -0.26 -25.46
N GLY A 292 -7.61 -1.27 -24.66
CA GLY A 292 -7.14 -2.59 -25.12
C GLY A 292 -5.78 -2.58 -25.81
N LYS A 293 -5.03 -1.47 -25.72
CA LYS A 293 -3.67 -1.41 -26.28
C LYS A 293 -2.70 -2.26 -25.48
N PRO A 294 -1.62 -2.79 -26.07
CA PRO A 294 -0.59 -3.51 -25.33
C PRO A 294 -0.02 -2.69 -24.16
N ALA A 295 0.39 -3.38 -23.09
CA ALA A 295 0.90 -2.74 -21.85
C ALA A 295 2.09 -1.79 -22.09
N ASN A 296 2.91 -2.06 -23.09
CA ASN A 296 4.05 -1.26 -23.48
C ASN A 296 3.72 -0.16 -24.48
N HIS A 297 2.44 0.00 -24.87
CA HIS A 297 2.06 1.06 -25.81
C HIS A 297 2.17 2.42 -25.10
N PRO A 298 2.89 3.41 -25.65
CA PRO A 298 3.18 4.69 -24.99
C PRO A 298 1.92 5.52 -24.66
N TYR A 299 0.82 5.26 -25.37
CA TYR A 299 -0.46 5.94 -25.19
C TYR A 299 -1.55 5.05 -24.60
N ALA A 300 -1.19 3.95 -23.94
CA ALA A 300 -2.17 3.13 -23.21
C ALA A 300 -2.73 3.92 -22.03
N LEU A 301 -4.05 4.05 -21.97
CA LEU A 301 -4.74 4.72 -20.87
C LEU A 301 -5.04 3.71 -19.77
N TRP A 302 -4.25 3.76 -18.72
CA TRP A 302 -4.43 2.95 -17.52
C TRP A 302 -5.45 3.59 -16.61
N GLU A 303 -6.38 2.81 -16.10
CA GLU A 303 -7.42 3.26 -15.20
C GLU A 303 -7.53 2.34 -13.99
N VAL A 304 -7.91 2.91 -12.84
CA VAL A 304 -8.14 2.19 -11.61
C VAL A 304 -9.62 1.92 -11.43
N PHE A 305 -9.95 0.64 -11.23
CA PHE A 305 -11.30 0.17 -10.94
C PHE A 305 -11.38 -0.44 -9.55
N VAL A 306 -12.60 -0.46 -9.01
CA VAL A 306 -12.95 -1.20 -7.79
C VAL A 306 -14.11 -2.13 -8.09
N HIS A 307 -13.91 -3.41 -7.80
CA HIS A 307 -14.91 -4.45 -7.92
C HIS A 307 -15.40 -4.89 -6.53
N ASP A 308 -16.70 -4.94 -6.34
CA ASP A 308 -17.35 -5.52 -5.15
C ASP A 308 -17.60 -7.02 -5.41
N LEU A 309 -16.76 -7.86 -4.79
CA LEU A 309 -16.83 -9.32 -4.91
C LEU A 309 -18.12 -9.94 -4.34
N HIS A 310 -18.94 -9.15 -3.61
CA HIS A 310 -20.22 -9.61 -3.09
C HIS A 310 -21.37 -9.35 -4.08
N THR A 311 -21.39 -8.18 -4.71
CA THR A 311 -22.47 -7.75 -5.61
C THR A 311 -22.15 -7.92 -7.09
N GLY A 312 -20.88 -8.16 -7.44
CA GLY A 312 -20.39 -8.21 -8.81
C GLY A 312 -20.31 -6.83 -9.49
N ARG A 313 -20.50 -5.73 -8.75
CA ARG A 313 -20.47 -4.37 -9.31
C ARG A 313 -19.03 -3.86 -9.41
N THR A 314 -18.70 -3.31 -10.58
CA THR A 314 -17.43 -2.60 -10.81
C THR A 314 -17.68 -1.10 -11.02
N VAL A 315 -16.81 -0.27 -10.46
CA VAL A 315 -16.84 1.19 -10.61
C VAL A 315 -15.46 1.72 -10.98
N LEU A 316 -15.43 2.74 -11.83
CA LEU A 316 -14.20 3.49 -12.13
C LEU A 316 -13.84 4.35 -10.91
N ALA A 317 -12.63 4.16 -10.36
CA ALA A 317 -12.14 4.92 -9.22
C ALA A 317 -11.24 6.10 -9.62
N SER A 318 -10.46 5.98 -10.69
CA SER A 318 -9.63 7.05 -11.21
C SER A 318 -10.46 8.01 -12.08
N THR A 319 -11.23 8.89 -11.43
CA THR A 319 -12.07 9.86 -12.12
C THR A 319 -11.54 11.28 -11.93
N ALA A 320 -11.73 12.10 -12.97
CA ALA A 320 -11.56 13.53 -12.89
C ALA A 320 -12.58 14.15 -11.91
N PRO A 321 -12.39 15.42 -11.49
CA PRO A 321 -13.30 16.10 -10.57
C PRO A 321 -14.75 16.20 -11.06
N ASP A 322 -14.98 16.23 -12.36
CA ASP A 322 -16.30 16.25 -13.00
C ASP A 322 -16.98 14.86 -13.03
N GLY A 323 -16.24 13.80 -12.59
CA GLY A 323 -16.70 12.41 -12.58
C GLY A 323 -16.39 11.64 -13.87
N GLY A 324 -15.84 12.29 -14.90
CA GLY A 324 -15.35 11.64 -16.11
C GLY A 324 -14.05 10.88 -15.90
N PRO A 325 -13.60 10.11 -16.91
CA PRO A 325 -12.29 9.46 -16.86
C PRO A 325 -11.16 10.51 -16.87
N LEU A 326 -10.03 10.15 -16.26
CA LEU A 326 -8.82 10.97 -16.36
C LEU A 326 -8.26 10.95 -17.79
N ASP A 327 -7.62 12.04 -18.19
CA ASP A 327 -6.82 12.16 -19.42
C ASP A 327 -5.41 11.59 -19.27
N LYS A 328 -5.05 11.14 -18.06
CA LYS A 328 -3.76 10.58 -17.68
C LYS A 328 -3.89 9.16 -17.19
N ALA A 329 -2.86 8.35 -17.41
CA ALA A 329 -2.80 7.01 -16.85
C ALA A 329 -2.83 7.04 -15.31
N ALA A 330 -3.66 6.20 -14.71
CA ALA A 330 -3.72 5.99 -13.27
C ALA A 330 -3.20 4.58 -12.94
N ARG A 331 -2.35 4.46 -11.91
CA ARG A 331 -1.65 3.22 -11.54
C ARG A 331 -1.50 3.08 -10.02
N SER A 332 -0.95 1.95 -9.60
CA SER A 332 -0.63 1.64 -8.19
C SER A 332 -1.80 1.85 -7.23
N PRO A 333 -2.97 1.25 -7.52
CA PRO A 333 -4.13 1.37 -6.66
C PRO A 333 -3.90 0.67 -5.32
N ARG A 334 -4.30 1.33 -4.24
CA ARG A 334 -4.36 0.74 -2.89
C ARG A 334 -5.67 1.12 -2.25
N ILE A 335 -6.47 0.11 -1.90
CA ILE A 335 -7.75 0.34 -1.21
C ILE A 335 -7.55 0.41 0.30
N SER A 336 -8.25 1.32 0.97
CA SER A 336 -8.20 1.41 2.42
C SER A 336 -8.79 0.15 3.09
N PRO A 337 -8.35 -0.20 4.32
CA PRO A 337 -8.85 -1.37 5.03
C PRO A 337 -10.38 -1.46 5.17
N ASP A 338 -11.07 -0.33 5.22
CA ASP A 338 -12.55 -0.25 5.30
C ASP A 338 -13.25 -0.28 3.93
N GLY A 339 -12.51 -0.43 2.84
CA GLY A 339 -13.03 -0.52 1.48
C GLY A 339 -13.67 0.77 0.94
N ARG A 340 -13.50 1.90 1.65
CA ARG A 340 -14.14 3.17 1.28
C ARG A 340 -13.28 4.04 0.39
N TYR A 341 -11.98 4.05 0.61
CA TYR A 341 -11.05 4.94 -0.08
C TYR A 341 -10.10 4.15 -0.97
N VAL A 342 -9.79 4.73 -2.13
CA VAL A 342 -8.75 4.20 -3.02
C VAL A 342 -7.71 5.27 -3.27
N ALA A 343 -6.46 4.96 -2.93
CA ALA A 343 -5.33 5.78 -3.33
C ALA A 343 -4.76 5.24 -4.66
N TYR A 344 -4.25 6.15 -5.49
CA TYR A 344 -3.61 5.81 -6.77
C TYR A 344 -2.66 6.92 -7.20
N THR A 345 -1.78 6.62 -8.14
CA THR A 345 -0.92 7.62 -8.79
C THR A 345 -1.41 7.92 -10.19
N THR A 346 -1.23 9.15 -10.64
CA THR A 346 -1.36 9.48 -12.06
C THR A 346 0.01 9.50 -12.71
N GLY A 347 0.10 9.13 -14.00
CA GLY A 347 1.34 9.21 -14.77
C GLY A 347 1.88 10.63 -14.86
N ALA A 348 3.19 10.76 -15.06
CA ALA A 348 3.81 12.03 -15.44
C ALA A 348 3.24 12.51 -16.77
N CYS A 349 3.17 13.82 -16.97
CA CYS A 349 2.83 14.40 -18.28
C CYS A 349 3.94 14.07 -19.29
N ALA A 350 3.58 14.05 -20.57
CA ALA A 350 4.55 13.90 -21.66
C ALA A 350 5.50 15.11 -21.82
N THR A 351 5.24 16.19 -21.10
CA THR A 351 6.02 17.43 -21.13
C THR A 351 6.73 17.66 -19.79
N ALA A 352 7.95 18.18 -19.84
CA ALA A 352 8.76 18.49 -18.65
C ALA A 352 8.33 19.80 -17.94
N GLU A 353 7.03 20.12 -17.93
CA GLU A 353 6.54 21.34 -17.26
C GLU A 353 6.52 21.19 -15.74
N PRO A 354 6.76 22.25 -14.97
CA PRO A 354 6.64 22.23 -13.51
C PRO A 354 5.24 21.76 -13.07
N GLY A 355 5.19 20.77 -12.16
CA GLY A 355 3.94 20.16 -11.71
C GLY A 355 3.43 19.00 -12.58
N CYS A 356 4.18 18.59 -13.58
CA CYS A 356 3.88 17.47 -14.47
C CYS A 356 4.42 16.11 -14.00
N GLY A 357 4.96 16.00 -12.80
CA GLY A 357 5.35 14.71 -12.19
C GLY A 357 4.15 13.80 -11.92
N SER A 358 4.42 12.54 -11.60
CA SER A 358 3.39 11.64 -11.05
C SER A 358 2.85 12.24 -9.75
N ALA A 359 1.55 12.13 -9.53
CA ALA A 359 0.92 12.65 -8.31
C ALA A 359 0.05 11.58 -7.64
N ALA A 360 0.08 11.57 -6.31
CA ALA A 360 -0.72 10.67 -5.51
C ALA A 360 -2.08 11.30 -5.19
N TYR A 361 -3.14 10.52 -5.34
CA TYR A 361 -4.53 10.90 -5.09
C TYR A 361 -5.22 9.90 -4.16
N LEU A 362 -6.27 10.39 -3.47
CA LEU A 362 -7.19 9.59 -2.66
C LEU A 362 -8.63 9.86 -3.09
N ARG A 363 -9.35 8.81 -3.50
CA ARG A 363 -10.76 8.83 -3.88
C ARG A 363 -11.63 8.27 -2.77
N ASP A 364 -12.67 9.01 -2.35
CA ASP A 364 -13.76 8.50 -1.52
C ASP A 364 -14.84 7.88 -2.43
N LEU A 365 -15.00 6.56 -2.37
CA LEU A 365 -15.96 5.82 -3.22
C LEU A 365 -17.42 6.09 -2.88
N ARG A 366 -17.71 6.69 -1.71
CA ARG A 366 -19.08 7.06 -1.30
C ARG A 366 -19.48 8.46 -1.72
N GLN A 367 -18.53 9.26 -2.20
CA GLN A 367 -18.78 10.63 -2.64
C GLN A 367 -18.73 10.76 -4.17
N GLN A 368 -19.41 11.79 -4.68
CA GLN A 368 -19.38 12.19 -6.08
C GLN A 368 -18.92 13.65 -6.22
N GLY A 369 -18.48 14.03 -7.41
CA GLY A 369 -18.06 15.39 -7.72
C GLY A 369 -16.67 15.76 -7.17
N LEU A 370 -16.35 17.03 -7.17
CA LEU A 370 -15.04 17.63 -6.86
C LEU A 370 -14.46 17.21 -5.50
N ALA A 371 -15.30 17.04 -4.48
CA ALA A 371 -14.87 16.70 -3.14
C ALA A 371 -14.47 15.22 -2.97
N ALA A 372 -14.80 14.37 -3.94
CA ALA A 372 -14.61 12.93 -3.86
C ALA A 372 -13.15 12.49 -4.07
N THR A 373 -12.36 13.27 -4.83
CA THR A 373 -10.94 13.00 -5.09
C THR A 373 -10.09 14.13 -4.54
N ARG A 374 -9.10 13.78 -3.71
CA ARG A 374 -8.16 14.73 -3.09
C ARG A 374 -6.74 14.38 -3.51
N ARG A 375 -5.93 15.40 -3.81
CA ARG A 375 -4.50 15.19 -4.00
C ARG A 375 -3.83 14.93 -2.65
N VAL A 376 -3.01 13.90 -2.58
CA VAL A 376 -2.23 13.50 -1.41
C VAL A 376 -0.86 14.20 -1.42
N SER A 377 -0.14 14.12 -2.55
CA SER A 377 1.15 14.78 -2.73
C SER A 377 0.96 16.28 -2.99
N VAL A 378 1.05 17.05 -1.92
CA VAL A 378 0.85 18.51 -1.92
C VAL A 378 2.08 19.16 -1.32
N ALA A 379 2.65 20.14 -2.02
CA ALA A 379 3.78 20.93 -1.55
C ALA A 379 3.47 21.68 -0.24
N ALA A 380 4.51 22.09 0.49
CA ALA A 380 4.37 22.78 1.78
C ALA A 380 3.58 24.09 1.65
N ASP A 381 3.65 24.77 0.51
CA ASP A 381 2.89 25.99 0.17
C ASP A 381 1.46 25.73 -0.32
N GLY A 382 1.05 24.45 -0.44
CA GLY A 382 -0.24 24.03 -0.97
C GLY A 382 -0.27 23.80 -2.49
N GLY A 383 0.83 24.03 -3.18
CA GLY A 383 1.01 23.86 -4.61
C GLY A 383 1.19 22.41 -5.06
N PHE A 384 1.74 22.24 -6.27
CA PHE A 384 2.13 20.94 -6.81
C PHE A 384 3.51 20.53 -6.28
N PRO A 385 3.73 19.20 -6.08
CA PRO A 385 5.07 18.71 -5.87
C PRO A 385 5.92 19.01 -7.11
N ASP A 386 7.20 19.32 -6.91
CA ASP A 386 8.14 19.58 -8.01
C ASP A 386 8.60 18.29 -8.72
N TYR A 387 8.47 17.14 -8.06
CA TYR A 387 8.75 15.81 -8.62
C TYR A 387 7.64 14.80 -8.28
N GLY A 388 7.84 13.54 -8.70
CA GLY A 388 6.87 12.48 -8.60
C GLY A 388 6.53 12.04 -7.18
N ALA A 389 5.31 11.53 -7.01
CA ALA A 389 4.89 10.81 -5.82
C ALA A 389 4.29 9.47 -6.23
N GLU A 390 4.69 8.39 -5.57
CA GLU A 390 4.36 7.01 -5.94
C GLU A 390 3.95 6.17 -4.74
N ALA A 391 3.42 4.96 -5.01
CA ALA A 391 3.04 3.95 -4.03
C ALA A 391 2.20 4.49 -2.86
N PRO A 392 1.07 5.18 -3.10
CA PRO A 392 0.24 5.71 -2.03
C PRO A 392 -0.54 4.58 -1.32
N VAL A 393 -0.43 4.49 0.01
CA VAL A 393 -1.10 3.49 0.84
C VAL A 393 -1.98 4.18 1.88
N PRO A 394 -3.32 4.04 1.80
CA PRO A 394 -4.23 4.69 2.72
C PRO A 394 -4.45 3.85 3.99
N ALA A 395 -4.39 4.48 5.16
CA ALA A 395 -4.88 3.90 6.40
C ALA A 395 -6.43 3.85 6.41
N ARG A 396 -7.02 3.13 7.36
CA ARG A 396 -8.47 3.06 7.57
C ARG A 396 -9.06 4.47 7.72
N GLY A 397 -10.18 4.72 7.05
CA GLY A 397 -10.88 6.00 7.08
C GLY A 397 -10.24 7.10 6.22
N GLY A 398 -9.17 6.82 5.48
CA GLY A 398 -8.56 7.74 4.52
C GLY A 398 -7.94 9.01 5.11
N CYS A 399 -7.82 9.10 6.45
CA CYS A 399 -7.25 10.28 7.12
C CYS A 399 -5.73 10.38 7.01
N ARG A 400 -5.07 9.28 6.70
CA ARG A 400 -3.61 9.22 6.51
C ARG A 400 -3.30 8.39 5.29
N VAL A 401 -2.35 8.86 4.52
CA VAL A 401 -1.83 8.15 3.34
C VAL A 401 -0.32 8.22 3.40
N ALA A 402 0.33 7.05 3.42
CA ALA A 402 1.76 6.93 3.23
C ALA A 402 2.07 6.95 1.72
N PHE A 403 3.19 7.49 1.31
CA PHE A 403 3.66 7.50 -0.09
C PHE A 403 5.16 7.76 -0.14
N GLN A 404 5.79 7.44 -1.26
CA GLN A 404 7.18 7.78 -1.52
C GLN A 404 7.27 8.93 -2.53
N SER A 405 8.32 9.75 -2.42
CA SER A 405 8.53 10.88 -3.36
C SER A 405 9.98 11.35 -3.34
N ASP A 406 10.45 11.83 -4.48
CA ASP A 406 11.71 12.56 -4.67
C ASP A 406 11.52 14.08 -4.74
N SER A 407 10.33 14.57 -4.39
CA SER A 407 10.01 16.00 -4.36
C SER A 407 10.70 16.75 -3.25
N THR A 408 11.30 17.89 -3.59
CA THR A 408 12.04 18.73 -2.65
C THR A 408 11.18 19.74 -1.90
N ASN A 409 9.90 19.89 -2.25
CA ASN A 409 8.99 20.91 -1.71
C ASN A 409 7.80 20.38 -0.88
N LEU A 410 7.75 19.08 -0.57
CA LEU A 410 6.68 18.49 0.25
C LEU A 410 6.76 18.88 1.74
N VAL A 411 7.97 19.09 2.23
CA VAL A 411 8.28 19.58 3.58
C VAL A 411 9.34 20.68 3.49
N PRO A 412 9.42 21.58 4.47
CA PRO A 412 10.51 22.59 4.53
C PRO A 412 11.89 21.92 4.58
N ASP A 413 12.92 22.65 4.13
CA ASP A 413 14.33 22.27 4.25
C ASP A 413 14.70 20.89 3.65
N HIS A 414 14.13 20.59 2.48
CA HIS A 414 14.39 19.36 1.73
C HIS A 414 15.14 19.66 0.42
N PRO A 415 16.46 19.83 0.43
CA PRO A 415 17.20 20.40 -0.70
C PRO A 415 17.58 19.39 -1.78
N ASP A 416 17.50 18.09 -1.53
CA ASP A 416 17.93 17.05 -2.45
C ASP A 416 16.77 16.18 -2.97
N ARG A 417 17.05 15.38 -4.00
CA ARG A 417 16.11 14.51 -4.70
C ARG A 417 16.18 13.05 -4.26
N THR A 418 16.64 12.81 -3.05
CA THR A 418 16.59 11.47 -2.48
C THR A 418 15.14 11.07 -2.27
N THR A 419 14.75 9.87 -2.73
CA THR A 419 13.41 9.36 -2.51
C THR A 419 13.21 9.07 -1.04
N ASP A 420 12.21 9.69 -0.44
CA ASP A 420 11.84 9.57 0.96
C ASP A 420 10.41 9.06 1.14
N ILE A 421 10.11 8.58 2.35
CA ILE A 421 8.78 8.15 2.76
C ILE A 421 8.08 9.28 3.50
N TYR A 422 6.85 9.55 3.09
CA TYR A 422 5.98 10.58 3.65
C TYR A 422 4.66 10.00 4.13
N VAL A 423 4.07 10.65 5.13
CA VAL A 423 2.66 10.47 5.50
C VAL A 423 1.94 11.81 5.44
N ARG A 424 0.89 11.87 4.64
CA ARG A 424 -0.02 13.03 4.58
C ARG A 424 -1.23 12.78 5.46
N ARG A 425 -1.52 13.72 6.36
CA ARG A 425 -2.79 13.78 7.09
C ARG A 425 -3.79 14.63 6.33
N LEU A 426 -5.00 14.10 6.07
CA LEU A 426 -6.04 14.70 5.27
C LEU A 426 -7.27 15.15 6.10
N CYS A 427 -7.35 14.80 7.39
CA CYS A 427 -8.40 15.21 8.32
C CYS A 427 -7.89 15.45 9.75
#